data_adbb81e6cd9cfccf76a9ac6e8476418b
#
_entry.id   adbb81e6cd9cfccf76a9ac6e8476418b
#
_cell.length_a   1.000
_cell.length_b   1.000
_cell.length_c   1.000
_cell.angle_alpha   90.00
_cell.angle_beta   90.00
_cell.angle_gamma   90.00
#
_symmetry.space_group_name_H-M   'P 1'
#
loop_
_entity.id
_entity.type
_entity.pdbx_description
1 polymer ?
#
loop_
_entity_poly.entity_id
_entity_poly.type
_entity_poly.pdbx_seq_one_letter_code
_entity_poly.pdbx_strand_id
1 'polypeptide(L)'
;MSEWHIRFGTAGTSDSFEAKGYKSSLDIPAYTAEMGLDAFEYQCGHGVRLGVDKAGKMAADAAERGILFSVHAPYYISMSSLEEEKRLGSVRYLLQSAEVCRALGGKRIIFHSGSCGKQSREAALEKALDTMRRAVEALDEAGYGDMTLCPETMGKIGQLGTLDEVLALCGVDKRITPCIDFGHLNARTLGGIQSRADYAAILDRMDEVLGDERARRFHVHFSRIEFSAGGEKRHWTFAETQFGPEPQPLMELLAQRKLQPVIICESAGTQAEDAGTMQQMYHAACKT
;
A
#
# COMPACT_ATOMS: atom_id res chain seq x y z
N MET A 1 -11.61 3.03 -22.16
CA MET A 1 -10.87 2.97 -20.88
C MET A 1 -11.64 3.82 -19.90
N SER A 2 -12.06 3.30 -18.74
CA SER A 2 -12.70 4.13 -17.70
C SER A 2 -11.70 5.19 -17.25
N GLU A 3 -12.19 6.42 -17.04
CA GLU A 3 -11.38 7.51 -16.52
C GLU A 3 -10.84 7.11 -15.12
N TRP A 4 -9.55 7.40 -14.85
CA TRP A 4 -8.96 7.09 -13.55
C TRP A 4 -9.62 7.96 -12.46
N HIS A 5 -10.01 7.35 -11.36
CA HIS A 5 -10.61 8.02 -10.19
C HIS A 5 -10.02 7.44 -8.90
N ILE A 6 -10.23 8.14 -7.78
CA ILE A 6 -9.89 7.65 -6.45
C ILE A 6 -10.64 6.35 -6.17
N ARG A 7 -9.98 5.41 -5.49
CA ARG A 7 -10.58 4.12 -5.14
C ARG A 7 -10.40 3.82 -3.66
N PHE A 8 -11.34 3.07 -3.11
CA PHE A 8 -11.33 2.66 -1.71
C PHE A 8 -11.44 1.15 -1.59
N GLY A 9 -10.61 0.56 -0.75
CA GLY A 9 -10.54 -0.88 -0.58
C GLY A 9 -9.89 -1.32 0.71
N THR A 10 -9.62 -2.63 0.80
CA THR A 10 -9.13 -3.30 2.01
C THR A 10 -7.86 -4.09 1.76
N ALA A 11 -6.99 -4.16 2.76
CA ALA A 11 -5.89 -5.11 2.84
C ALA A 11 -6.40 -6.44 3.43
N GLY A 12 -6.67 -7.40 2.56
CA GLY A 12 -7.34 -8.63 2.96
C GLY A 12 -8.83 -8.44 3.33
N THR A 13 -9.43 -9.45 3.93
CA THR A 13 -10.86 -9.46 4.31
C THR A 13 -11.05 -9.02 5.77
N SER A 14 -12.16 -8.32 6.04
CA SER A 14 -12.61 -8.00 7.40
C SER A 14 -13.26 -9.21 8.08
N ASP A 15 -13.49 -9.13 9.38
CA ASP A 15 -14.25 -10.13 10.15
C ASP A 15 -15.68 -10.29 9.60
N SER A 16 -16.26 -9.23 9.04
CA SER A 16 -17.57 -9.28 8.39
C SER A 16 -17.63 -10.15 7.15
N PHE A 17 -16.50 -10.52 6.52
CA PHE A 17 -16.48 -11.44 5.39
C PHE A 17 -17.10 -12.79 5.76
N GLU A 18 -16.57 -13.42 6.82
CA GLU A 18 -17.11 -14.70 7.30
C GLU A 18 -18.49 -14.52 7.94
N ALA A 19 -18.72 -13.44 8.69
CA ALA A 19 -20.01 -13.15 9.31
C ALA A 19 -21.15 -13.00 8.28
N LYS A 20 -20.86 -12.53 7.07
CA LYS A 20 -21.79 -12.44 5.95
C LYS A 20 -21.93 -13.75 5.16
N GLY A 21 -21.21 -14.80 5.54
CA GLY A 21 -21.30 -16.14 4.95
C GLY A 21 -20.32 -16.40 3.79
N TYR A 22 -19.43 -15.47 3.46
CA TYR A 22 -18.37 -15.67 2.49
C TYR A 22 -17.26 -16.57 3.07
N LYS A 23 -16.67 -17.43 2.25
CA LYS A 23 -15.70 -18.45 2.75
C LYS A 23 -14.49 -18.64 1.86
N SER A 24 -14.59 -18.30 0.61
CA SER A 24 -13.55 -18.53 -0.39
C SER A 24 -12.95 -17.22 -0.86
N SER A 25 -11.66 -17.21 -1.19
CA SER A 25 -11.08 -16.04 -1.87
C SER A 25 -11.74 -15.75 -3.24
N LEU A 26 -12.46 -16.71 -3.83
CA LEU A 26 -13.30 -16.44 -5.02
C LEU A 26 -14.48 -15.51 -4.71
N ASP A 27 -14.89 -15.41 -3.47
CA ASP A 27 -16.00 -14.56 -3.03
C ASP A 27 -15.56 -13.09 -2.77
N ILE A 28 -14.25 -12.83 -2.78
CA ILE A 28 -13.68 -11.50 -2.50
C ILE A 28 -14.28 -10.39 -3.38
N PRO A 29 -14.40 -10.54 -4.72
CA PRO A 29 -14.99 -9.49 -5.53
C PRO A 29 -16.45 -9.19 -5.17
N ALA A 30 -17.24 -10.24 -4.90
CA ALA A 30 -18.64 -10.09 -4.51
C ALA A 30 -18.78 -9.37 -3.16
N TYR A 31 -17.96 -9.77 -2.17
CA TYR A 31 -17.91 -9.11 -0.87
C TYR A 31 -17.49 -7.64 -0.97
N THR A 32 -16.40 -7.36 -1.71
CA THR A 32 -15.90 -5.98 -1.90
C THR A 32 -16.98 -5.08 -2.51
N ALA A 33 -17.70 -5.56 -3.51
CA ALA A 33 -18.82 -4.84 -4.12
C ALA A 33 -20.00 -4.65 -3.15
N GLU A 34 -20.35 -5.68 -2.34
CA GLU A 34 -21.40 -5.56 -1.32
C GLU A 34 -21.07 -4.51 -0.26
N MET A 35 -19.78 -4.35 0.08
CA MET A 35 -19.31 -3.31 1.00
C MET A 35 -19.26 -1.91 0.35
N GLY A 36 -19.62 -1.79 -0.93
CA GLY A 36 -19.59 -0.53 -1.68
C GLY A 36 -18.18 -0.04 -2.03
N LEU A 37 -17.20 -0.93 -2.00
CA LEU A 37 -15.79 -0.64 -2.27
C LEU A 37 -15.42 -1.06 -3.69
N ASP A 38 -14.35 -0.47 -4.24
CA ASP A 38 -13.92 -0.68 -5.63
C ASP A 38 -12.41 -1.01 -5.76
N ALA A 39 -11.73 -1.31 -4.65
CA ALA A 39 -10.37 -1.82 -4.62
C ALA A 39 -10.23 -2.95 -3.58
N PHE A 40 -9.27 -3.85 -3.83
CA PHE A 40 -8.88 -4.88 -2.89
C PHE A 40 -7.39 -5.19 -3.03
N GLU A 41 -6.68 -5.24 -1.91
CA GLU A 41 -5.28 -5.62 -1.88
C GLU A 41 -5.11 -7.06 -1.39
N TYR A 42 -4.62 -7.92 -2.27
CA TYR A 42 -4.37 -9.32 -1.95
C TYR A 42 -3.07 -9.46 -1.16
N GLN A 43 -3.17 -10.02 0.05
CA GLN A 43 -2.05 -10.15 0.98
C GLN A 43 -1.27 -11.45 0.76
N CYS A 44 0.01 -11.34 0.37
CA CYS A 44 0.92 -12.49 0.19
C CYS A 44 1.83 -12.73 1.41
N GLY A 45 1.49 -12.25 2.60
CA GLY A 45 2.29 -12.20 3.84
C GLY A 45 3.37 -13.27 4.00
N HIS A 46 3.00 -14.56 4.02
CA HIS A 46 3.91 -15.71 4.17
C HIS A 46 4.25 -16.41 2.84
N GLY A 47 4.35 -15.66 1.76
CA GLY A 47 4.68 -16.15 0.42
C GLY A 47 3.49 -16.13 -0.55
N VAL A 48 3.81 -16.11 -1.82
CA VAL A 48 2.82 -16.09 -2.90
C VAL A 48 2.24 -17.49 -3.07
N ARG A 49 1.01 -17.69 -2.60
CA ARG A 49 0.32 -19.01 -2.59
C ARG A 49 -0.90 -19.08 -3.52
N LEU A 50 -1.36 -17.93 -4.02
CA LEU A 50 -2.49 -17.89 -4.95
C LEU A 50 -2.05 -18.39 -6.32
N GLY A 51 -2.67 -19.47 -6.79
CA GLY A 51 -2.42 -20.00 -8.14
C GLY A 51 -3.04 -19.11 -9.21
N VAL A 52 -2.38 -19.04 -10.36
CA VAL A 52 -2.76 -18.19 -11.51
C VAL A 52 -4.19 -18.45 -11.99
N ASP A 53 -4.62 -19.73 -12.07
CA ASP A 53 -5.98 -20.09 -12.48
C ASP A 53 -7.06 -19.53 -11.54
N LYS A 54 -6.80 -19.59 -10.22
CA LYS A 54 -7.71 -19.04 -9.23
C LYS A 54 -7.72 -17.52 -9.28
N ALA A 55 -6.55 -16.92 -9.43
CA ALA A 55 -6.41 -15.47 -9.61
C ALA A 55 -7.17 -14.98 -10.84
N GLY A 56 -7.10 -15.71 -11.97
CA GLY A 56 -7.84 -15.38 -13.19
C GLY A 56 -9.35 -15.41 -13.03
N LYS A 57 -9.88 -16.36 -12.24
CA LYS A 57 -11.32 -16.39 -11.90
C LYS A 57 -11.74 -15.19 -11.06
N MET A 58 -10.91 -14.82 -10.08
CA MET A 58 -11.15 -13.62 -9.26
C MET A 58 -11.10 -12.35 -10.12
N ALA A 59 -10.15 -12.27 -11.06
CA ALA A 59 -10.00 -11.13 -11.96
C ALA A 59 -11.24 -10.96 -12.87
N ALA A 60 -11.81 -12.05 -13.38
CA ALA A 60 -13.01 -12.01 -14.23
C ALA A 60 -14.21 -11.42 -13.47
N ASP A 61 -14.48 -11.90 -12.25
CA ASP A 61 -15.59 -11.38 -11.42
C ASP A 61 -15.31 -9.93 -10.96
N ALA A 62 -14.07 -9.61 -10.62
CA ALA A 62 -13.67 -8.24 -10.26
C ALA A 62 -13.86 -7.24 -11.40
N ALA A 63 -13.53 -7.64 -12.64
CA ALA A 63 -13.71 -6.80 -13.81
C ALA A 63 -15.18 -6.47 -14.09
N GLU A 64 -16.09 -7.44 -13.92
CA GLU A 64 -17.55 -7.23 -14.04
C GLU A 64 -18.07 -6.24 -12.99
N ARG A 65 -17.46 -6.21 -11.81
CA ARG A 65 -17.84 -5.33 -10.68
C ARG A 65 -17.06 -4.01 -10.64
N GLY A 66 -16.09 -3.79 -11.53
CA GLY A 66 -15.26 -2.59 -11.54
C GLY A 66 -14.23 -2.51 -10.39
N ILE A 67 -13.87 -3.65 -9.78
CA ILE A 67 -12.93 -3.72 -8.66
C ILE A 67 -11.50 -3.80 -9.19
N LEU A 68 -10.61 -2.99 -8.61
CA LEU A 68 -9.17 -3.00 -8.88
C LEU A 68 -8.45 -3.85 -7.84
N PHE A 69 -7.66 -4.82 -8.31
CA PHE A 69 -6.72 -5.53 -7.45
C PHE A 69 -5.34 -4.87 -7.40
N SER A 70 -4.74 -4.85 -6.20
CA SER A 70 -3.31 -4.73 -5.93
C SER A 70 -2.82 -5.96 -5.16
N VAL A 71 -1.51 -6.11 -5.05
CA VAL A 71 -0.89 -7.23 -4.32
C VAL A 71 0.12 -6.67 -3.34
N HIS A 72 -0.02 -7.05 -2.06
CA HIS A 72 1.04 -6.85 -1.08
C HIS A 72 2.00 -8.05 -1.11
N ALA A 73 3.25 -7.79 -1.41
CA ALA A 73 4.29 -8.81 -1.51
C ALA A 73 4.66 -9.39 -0.13
N PRO A 74 5.33 -10.56 -0.09
CA PRO A 74 5.68 -11.22 1.16
C PRO A 74 6.58 -10.39 2.08
N TYR A 75 6.41 -10.53 3.40
CA TYR A 75 7.24 -9.89 4.44
C TYR A 75 8.73 -10.26 4.39
N TYR A 76 9.09 -11.26 3.59
CA TYR A 76 10.48 -11.71 3.43
C TYR A 76 11.34 -10.78 2.59
N ILE A 77 10.76 -9.76 1.96
CA ILE A 77 11.50 -8.78 1.18
C ILE A 77 12.40 -7.97 2.10
N SER A 78 13.68 -7.92 1.77
CA SER A 78 14.71 -7.19 2.50
C SER A 78 15.75 -6.64 1.52
N MET A 79 15.37 -5.55 0.83
CA MET A 79 16.21 -4.94 -0.22
C MET A 79 17.53 -4.37 0.33
N SER A 80 17.55 -4.03 1.61
CA SER A 80 18.68 -3.43 2.32
C SER A 80 19.60 -4.45 3.01
N SER A 81 19.34 -5.76 2.89
CA SER A 81 20.11 -6.79 3.58
C SER A 81 21.60 -6.71 3.25
N LEU A 82 22.47 -6.97 4.24
CA LEU A 82 23.90 -7.17 4.04
C LEU A 82 24.20 -8.44 3.21
N GLU A 83 23.34 -9.45 3.34
CA GLU A 83 23.42 -10.70 2.62
C GLU A 83 22.85 -10.53 1.21
N GLU A 84 23.71 -10.64 0.19
CA GLU A 84 23.28 -10.49 -1.21
C GLU A 84 22.21 -11.51 -1.60
N GLU A 85 22.30 -12.74 -1.10
CA GLU A 85 21.32 -13.79 -1.37
C GLU A 85 19.91 -13.38 -0.93
N LYS A 86 19.77 -12.68 0.21
CA LYS A 86 18.48 -12.15 0.67
C LYS A 86 17.96 -11.03 -0.23
N ARG A 87 18.85 -10.18 -0.74
CA ARG A 87 18.46 -9.14 -1.71
C ARG A 87 17.98 -9.77 -3.02
N LEU A 88 18.70 -10.75 -3.55
CA LEU A 88 18.26 -11.51 -4.74
C LEU A 88 16.96 -12.30 -4.47
N GLY A 89 16.81 -12.83 -3.25
CA GLY A 89 15.54 -13.42 -2.79
C GLY A 89 14.38 -12.43 -2.86
N SER A 90 14.63 -11.18 -2.50
CA SER A 90 13.61 -10.10 -2.59
C SER A 90 13.18 -9.87 -4.02
N VAL A 91 14.09 -9.85 -4.98
CA VAL A 91 13.76 -9.73 -6.41
C VAL A 91 12.88 -10.91 -6.87
N ARG A 92 13.19 -12.14 -6.45
CA ARG A 92 12.35 -13.32 -6.78
C ARG A 92 10.93 -13.20 -6.21
N TYR A 93 10.77 -12.68 -4.98
CA TYR A 93 9.45 -12.45 -4.41
C TYR A 93 8.65 -11.40 -5.19
N LEU A 94 9.30 -10.35 -5.68
CA LEU A 94 8.64 -9.35 -6.52
C LEU A 94 8.21 -9.94 -7.87
N LEU A 95 9.03 -10.79 -8.50
CA LEU A 95 8.65 -11.52 -9.72
C LEU A 95 7.43 -12.43 -9.50
N GLN A 96 7.40 -13.20 -8.41
CA GLN A 96 6.25 -14.03 -8.05
C GLN A 96 5.00 -13.19 -7.78
N SER A 97 5.16 -12.05 -7.11
CA SER A 97 4.06 -11.11 -6.86
C SER A 97 3.55 -10.49 -8.16
N ALA A 98 4.44 -10.20 -9.13
CA ALA A 98 4.07 -9.68 -10.44
C ALA A 98 3.23 -10.68 -11.25
N GLU A 99 3.59 -11.96 -11.22
CA GLU A 99 2.82 -13.02 -11.87
C GLU A 99 1.37 -13.08 -11.34
N VAL A 100 1.21 -13.12 -10.02
CA VAL A 100 -0.12 -13.17 -9.40
C VAL A 100 -0.87 -11.85 -9.57
N CYS A 101 -0.19 -10.71 -9.45
CA CYS A 101 -0.79 -9.39 -9.67
C CYS A 101 -1.36 -9.28 -11.09
N ARG A 102 -0.62 -9.72 -12.10
CA ARG A 102 -1.09 -9.78 -13.49
C ARG A 102 -2.28 -10.72 -13.65
N ALA A 103 -2.22 -11.89 -13.05
CA ALA A 103 -3.32 -12.87 -13.11
C ALA A 103 -4.60 -12.34 -12.45
N LEU A 104 -4.49 -11.51 -11.41
CA LEU A 104 -5.59 -10.77 -10.78
C LEU A 104 -6.08 -9.56 -11.60
N GLY A 105 -5.46 -9.27 -12.75
CA GLY A 105 -5.77 -8.07 -13.54
C GLY A 105 -5.26 -6.76 -12.93
N GLY A 106 -4.46 -6.85 -11.86
CA GLY A 106 -3.83 -5.71 -11.18
C GLY A 106 -2.51 -5.29 -11.81
N LYS A 107 -1.97 -4.17 -11.31
CA LYS A 107 -0.67 -3.64 -11.75
C LYS A 107 0.23 -3.17 -10.61
N ARG A 108 -0.29 -3.00 -9.40
CA ARG A 108 0.44 -2.47 -8.25
C ARG A 108 0.91 -3.58 -7.33
N ILE A 109 2.19 -3.53 -6.98
CA ILE A 109 2.84 -4.47 -6.06
C ILE A 109 3.42 -3.66 -4.91
N ILE A 110 2.79 -3.74 -3.76
CA ILE A 110 3.19 -3.05 -2.54
C ILE A 110 4.18 -3.93 -1.78
N PHE A 111 5.20 -3.34 -1.17
CA PHE A 111 6.19 -4.09 -0.41
C PHE A 111 6.98 -3.23 0.56
N HIS A 112 7.50 -3.87 1.62
CA HIS A 112 8.41 -3.29 2.59
C HIS A 112 9.85 -3.30 2.05
N SER A 113 10.56 -2.16 2.15
CA SER A 113 11.91 -2.04 1.59
C SER A 113 13.02 -2.70 2.42
N GLY A 114 12.69 -3.17 3.63
CA GLY A 114 13.60 -3.86 4.52
C GLY A 114 13.99 -3.04 5.75
N SER A 115 15.05 -3.47 6.44
CA SER A 115 15.49 -2.93 7.72
C SER A 115 16.92 -2.40 7.63
N CYS A 116 17.25 -1.38 8.44
CA CYS A 116 18.62 -0.90 8.58
C CYS A 116 19.53 -1.96 9.27
N GLY A 117 18.95 -2.78 10.15
CA GLY A 117 19.73 -3.78 10.90
C GLY A 117 20.85 -3.13 11.71
N LYS A 118 22.08 -3.53 11.44
CA LYS A 118 23.31 -2.97 12.06
C LYS A 118 24.00 -1.91 11.19
N GLN A 119 23.39 -1.51 10.09
CA GLN A 119 23.94 -0.53 9.15
C GLN A 119 23.47 0.90 9.51
N SER A 120 24.17 1.93 9.01
CA SER A 120 23.60 3.24 8.95
C SER A 120 22.41 3.28 7.98
N ARG A 121 21.50 4.25 8.13
CA ARG A 121 20.35 4.40 7.25
C ARG A 121 20.77 4.63 5.80
N GLU A 122 21.80 5.45 5.61
CA GLU A 122 22.36 5.77 4.30
C GLU A 122 22.88 4.51 3.60
N ALA A 123 23.69 3.68 4.30
CA ALA A 123 24.23 2.45 3.74
C ALA A 123 23.13 1.41 3.44
N ALA A 124 22.07 1.37 4.26
CA ALA A 124 20.91 0.51 4.02
C ALA A 124 20.11 1.00 2.80
N LEU A 125 19.91 2.31 2.66
CA LEU A 125 19.23 2.91 1.53
C LEU A 125 19.99 2.68 0.22
N GLU A 126 21.31 2.84 0.20
CA GLU A 126 22.13 2.56 -0.99
C GLU A 126 21.94 1.12 -1.50
N LYS A 127 21.93 0.13 -0.57
CA LYS A 127 21.66 -1.27 -0.95
C LYS A 127 20.24 -1.47 -1.47
N ALA A 128 19.27 -0.81 -0.85
CA ALA A 128 17.90 -0.90 -1.30
C ALA A 128 17.71 -0.28 -2.69
N LEU A 129 18.38 0.84 -3.00
CA LEU A 129 18.41 1.45 -4.32
C LEU A 129 19.05 0.54 -5.38
N ASP A 130 20.16 -0.13 -5.05
CA ASP A 130 20.79 -1.14 -5.93
C ASP A 130 19.85 -2.30 -6.20
N THR A 131 19.24 -2.85 -5.14
CA THR A 131 18.30 -3.98 -5.26
C THR A 131 17.05 -3.58 -6.04
N MET A 132 16.58 -2.34 -5.89
CA MET A 132 15.45 -1.82 -6.66
C MET A 132 15.76 -1.76 -8.16
N ARG A 133 16.96 -1.31 -8.57
CA ARG A 133 17.37 -1.32 -9.99
C ARG A 133 17.34 -2.74 -10.55
N ARG A 134 17.93 -3.70 -9.81
CA ARG A 134 17.90 -5.12 -10.18
C ARG A 134 16.46 -5.68 -10.27
N ALA A 135 15.57 -5.25 -9.40
CA ALA A 135 14.16 -5.66 -9.45
C ALA A 135 13.46 -5.14 -10.71
N VAL A 136 13.70 -3.89 -11.06
CA VAL A 136 13.16 -3.28 -12.29
C VAL A 136 13.67 -4.02 -13.53
N GLU A 137 14.99 -4.27 -13.62
CA GLU A 137 15.61 -5.03 -14.71
C GLU A 137 15.02 -6.45 -14.81
N ALA A 138 14.92 -7.16 -13.69
CA ALA A 138 14.37 -8.52 -13.66
C ALA A 138 12.89 -8.59 -14.07
N LEU A 139 12.08 -7.58 -13.68
CA LEU A 139 10.69 -7.47 -14.13
C LEU A 139 10.60 -7.22 -15.63
N ASP A 140 11.48 -6.38 -16.20
CA ASP A 140 11.53 -6.13 -17.64
C ASP A 140 11.90 -7.40 -18.41
N GLU A 141 12.95 -8.10 -17.98
CA GLU A 141 13.41 -9.37 -18.59
C GLU A 141 12.33 -10.47 -18.53
N ALA A 142 11.56 -10.53 -17.43
CA ALA A 142 10.47 -11.48 -17.27
C ALA A 142 9.16 -11.06 -17.97
N GLY A 143 9.14 -9.92 -18.66
CA GLY A 143 7.97 -9.41 -19.36
C GLY A 143 6.93 -8.74 -18.46
N TYR A 144 7.31 -8.34 -17.23
CA TYR A 144 6.47 -7.64 -16.27
C TYR A 144 6.76 -6.12 -16.22
N GLY A 145 7.35 -5.56 -17.27
CA GLY A 145 7.71 -4.13 -17.32
C GLY A 145 6.55 -3.14 -17.25
N ASP A 146 5.30 -3.61 -17.30
CA ASP A 146 4.10 -2.81 -17.09
C ASP A 146 3.58 -2.82 -15.63
N MET A 147 4.25 -3.53 -14.73
CA MET A 147 3.93 -3.52 -13.29
C MET A 147 4.47 -2.26 -12.62
N THR A 148 3.74 -1.80 -11.62
CA THR A 148 4.10 -0.66 -10.77
C THR A 148 4.57 -1.17 -9.42
N LEU A 149 5.83 -0.96 -9.09
CA LEU A 149 6.38 -1.23 -7.77
C LEU A 149 6.01 -0.10 -6.80
N CYS A 150 5.50 -0.44 -5.63
CA CYS A 150 5.05 0.53 -4.64
C CYS A 150 5.79 0.29 -3.31
N PRO A 151 6.99 0.87 -3.12
CA PRO A 151 7.66 0.84 -1.81
C PRO A 151 6.83 1.59 -0.78
N GLU A 152 6.70 0.99 0.41
CA GLU A 152 5.83 1.49 1.47
C GLU A 152 6.59 2.27 2.54
N THR A 153 5.98 3.33 3.06
CA THR A 153 6.45 4.00 4.28
C THR A 153 6.18 3.14 5.50
N MET A 154 7.17 2.99 6.39
CA MET A 154 7.16 2.02 7.48
C MET A 154 7.04 2.65 8.87
N GLY A 155 6.30 2.01 9.76
CA GLY A 155 6.04 2.49 11.12
C GLY A 155 7.17 2.22 12.12
N LYS A 156 7.93 1.14 11.97
CA LYS A 156 9.05 0.82 12.87
C LYS A 156 10.28 1.66 12.54
N ILE A 157 10.86 2.31 13.56
CA ILE A 157 12.01 3.23 13.40
C ILE A 157 13.22 2.54 12.77
N GLY A 158 13.45 1.27 13.07
CA GLY A 158 14.56 0.49 12.52
C GLY A 158 14.40 0.02 11.07
N GLN A 159 13.22 0.20 10.45
CA GLN A 159 12.98 -0.12 9.04
C GLN A 159 13.28 1.08 8.14
N LEU A 160 13.74 0.82 6.91
CA LEU A 160 13.69 1.78 5.82
C LEU A 160 12.22 2.07 5.48
N GLY A 161 11.88 3.32 5.29
CA GLY A 161 10.50 3.72 5.01
C GLY A 161 10.12 5.05 5.65
N THR A 162 11.07 5.97 5.85
CA THR A 162 10.72 7.40 5.96
C THR A 162 10.15 7.86 4.63
N LEU A 163 9.42 8.97 4.63
CA LEU A 163 8.90 9.56 3.40
C LEU A 163 10.02 9.76 2.36
N ASP A 164 11.11 10.40 2.75
CA ASP A 164 12.23 10.70 1.84
C ASP A 164 12.93 9.44 1.33
N GLU A 165 13.05 8.38 2.13
CA GLU A 165 13.63 7.11 1.68
C GLU A 165 12.74 6.42 0.63
N VAL A 166 11.42 6.43 0.82
CA VAL A 166 10.47 5.89 -0.16
C VAL A 166 10.49 6.73 -1.44
N LEU A 167 10.52 8.04 -1.33
CA LEU A 167 10.62 8.94 -2.50
C LEU A 167 11.96 8.76 -3.24
N ALA A 168 13.07 8.52 -2.53
CA ALA A 168 14.35 8.18 -3.16
C ALA A 168 14.28 6.87 -3.95
N LEU A 169 13.60 5.83 -3.43
CA LEU A 169 13.34 4.59 -4.15
C LEU A 169 12.49 4.84 -5.42
N CYS A 170 11.50 5.72 -5.35
CA CYS A 170 10.71 6.12 -6.51
C CYS A 170 11.53 6.86 -7.58
N GLY A 171 12.67 7.43 -7.20
CA GLY A 171 13.61 8.07 -8.12
C GLY A 171 14.36 7.09 -9.04
N VAL A 172 14.35 5.78 -8.75
CA VAL A 172 15.05 4.76 -9.54
C VAL A 172 14.41 4.57 -10.92
N ASP A 173 13.08 4.56 -11.00
CA ASP A 173 12.34 4.40 -12.26
C ASP A 173 10.97 5.10 -12.17
N LYS A 174 10.47 5.64 -13.29
CA LYS A 174 9.16 6.33 -13.34
C LYS A 174 7.95 5.41 -13.11
N ARG A 175 8.14 4.10 -13.18
CA ARG A 175 7.10 3.10 -12.88
C ARG A 175 6.96 2.83 -11.39
N ILE A 176 7.87 3.33 -10.55
CA ILE A 176 7.82 3.16 -9.10
C ILE A 176 6.99 4.29 -8.51
N THR A 177 5.90 3.93 -7.85
CA THR A 177 4.94 4.87 -7.25
C THR A 177 4.92 4.65 -5.74
N PRO A 178 4.97 5.70 -4.89
CA PRO A 178 5.01 5.49 -3.47
C PRO A 178 3.72 4.87 -2.93
N CYS A 179 3.85 4.00 -1.94
CA CYS A 179 2.79 3.64 -1.02
C CYS A 179 2.99 4.43 0.28
N ILE A 180 2.09 5.36 0.54
CA ILE A 180 2.12 6.16 1.76
C ILE A 180 1.16 5.56 2.78
N ASP A 181 1.72 4.90 3.78
CA ASP A 181 0.96 4.52 4.97
C ASP A 181 1.03 5.65 5.99
N PHE A 182 -0.11 6.33 6.17
CA PHE A 182 -0.21 7.45 7.11
C PHE A 182 -0.23 6.99 8.57
N GLY A 183 -0.74 5.79 8.84
CA GLY A 183 -0.66 5.17 10.16
C GLY A 183 0.79 4.87 10.55
N HIS A 184 1.56 4.28 9.63
CA HIS A 184 2.99 4.05 9.80
C HIS A 184 3.79 5.35 10.02
N LEU A 185 3.55 6.38 9.21
CA LEU A 185 4.22 7.67 9.39
C LEU A 185 3.88 8.31 10.74
N ASN A 186 2.61 8.23 11.16
CA ASN A 186 2.20 8.69 12.50
C ASN A 186 2.90 7.90 13.61
N ALA A 187 2.95 6.58 13.50
CA ALA A 187 3.59 5.72 14.48
C ALA A 187 5.11 5.94 14.57
N ARG A 188 5.79 6.07 13.41
CA ARG A 188 7.22 6.36 13.31
C ARG A 188 7.61 7.69 13.95
N THR A 189 6.76 8.69 13.83
CA THR A 189 6.96 10.03 14.40
C THR A 189 6.39 10.18 15.81
N LEU A 190 5.97 9.06 16.40
CA LEU A 190 5.40 8.99 17.76
C LEU A 190 4.19 9.92 17.94
N GLY A 191 3.30 9.94 16.95
CA GLY A 191 2.10 10.77 16.93
C GLY A 191 2.31 12.11 16.22
N GLY A 192 3.19 12.18 15.24
CA GLY A 192 3.51 13.44 14.53
C GLY A 192 2.47 13.90 13.52
N ILE A 193 1.44 13.10 13.19
CA ILE A 193 0.33 13.52 12.32
C ILE A 193 -0.87 13.89 13.22
N GLN A 194 -0.99 15.16 13.58
CA GLN A 194 -2.01 15.64 14.51
C GLN A 194 -3.00 16.62 13.86
N SER A 195 -2.65 17.18 12.71
CA SER A 195 -3.42 18.23 12.07
C SER A 195 -3.48 18.04 10.56
N ARG A 196 -4.38 18.78 9.92
CA ARG A 196 -4.44 18.87 8.46
C ARG A 196 -3.14 19.37 7.83
N ALA A 197 -2.39 20.25 8.54
CA ALA A 197 -1.12 20.77 8.04
C ALA A 197 -0.04 19.69 7.94
N ASP A 198 -0.03 18.70 8.85
CA ASP A 198 0.92 17.60 8.83
C ASP A 198 0.68 16.69 7.61
N TYR A 199 -0.57 16.38 7.28
CA TYR A 199 -0.93 15.68 6.05
C TYR A 199 -0.54 16.50 4.81
N ALA A 200 -0.83 17.80 4.82
CA ALA A 200 -0.49 18.68 3.70
C ALA A 200 1.02 18.69 3.44
N ALA A 201 1.85 18.75 4.49
CA ALA A 201 3.31 18.73 4.37
C ALA A 201 3.83 17.42 3.71
N ILE A 202 3.21 16.26 4.02
CA ILE A 202 3.54 14.98 3.38
C ILE A 202 3.21 15.03 1.88
N LEU A 203 2.01 15.51 1.52
CA LEU A 203 1.57 15.61 0.13
C LEU A 203 2.41 16.63 -0.66
N ASP A 204 2.75 17.76 -0.05
CA ASP A 204 3.61 18.79 -0.65
C ASP A 204 5.01 18.25 -0.92
N ARG A 205 5.57 17.48 0.03
CA ARG A 205 6.88 16.84 -0.15
C ARG A 205 6.88 15.82 -1.28
N MET A 206 5.81 15.05 -1.45
CA MET A 206 5.65 14.13 -2.57
C MET A 206 5.62 14.87 -3.91
N ASP A 207 4.87 15.97 -3.99
CA ASP A 207 4.76 16.78 -5.20
C ASP A 207 6.10 17.45 -5.54
N GLU A 208 6.79 17.99 -4.54
CA GLU A 208 8.13 18.58 -4.70
C GLU A 208 9.15 17.60 -5.30
N VAL A 209 9.16 16.34 -4.80
CA VAL A 209 10.18 15.36 -5.20
C VAL A 209 9.82 14.64 -6.50
N LEU A 210 8.56 14.27 -6.68
CA LEU A 210 8.12 13.50 -7.86
C LEU A 210 7.72 14.41 -9.02
N GLY A 211 6.95 15.47 -8.77
CA GLY A 211 6.54 16.48 -9.74
C GLY A 211 5.75 15.93 -10.95
N ASP A 212 5.14 14.74 -10.81
CA ASP A 212 4.42 14.06 -11.90
C ASP A 212 3.14 13.36 -11.39
N GLU A 213 2.46 12.60 -12.26
CA GLU A 213 1.21 11.91 -11.95
C GLU A 213 1.33 10.92 -10.77
N ARG A 214 2.53 10.48 -10.38
CA ARG A 214 2.73 9.60 -9.23
C ARG A 214 2.38 10.28 -7.91
N ALA A 215 2.61 11.60 -7.79
CA ALA A 215 2.18 12.40 -6.64
C ALA A 215 0.65 12.59 -6.59
N ARG A 216 -0.07 12.35 -7.68
CA ARG A 216 -1.53 12.46 -7.76
C ARG A 216 -2.24 11.12 -7.63
N ARG A 217 -1.62 10.05 -8.12
CA ARG A 217 -2.18 8.69 -8.25
C ARG A 217 -1.38 7.68 -7.44
N PHE A 218 -0.85 8.09 -6.30
CA PHE A 218 -0.08 7.24 -5.40
C PHE A 218 -0.93 6.11 -4.78
N HIS A 219 -0.30 5.24 -4.02
CA HIS A 219 -0.97 4.22 -3.21
C HIS A 219 -1.02 4.69 -1.76
N VAL A 220 -2.10 4.41 -1.07
CA VAL A 220 -2.30 4.79 0.33
C VAL A 220 -2.65 3.56 1.14
N HIS A 221 -1.93 3.34 2.25
CA HIS A 221 -2.41 2.53 3.35
C HIS A 221 -2.88 3.44 4.49
N PHE A 222 -3.91 3.02 5.18
CA PHE A 222 -4.45 3.78 6.30
C PHE A 222 -5.04 2.88 7.36
N SER A 223 -4.62 3.08 8.60
CA SER A 223 -5.27 2.63 9.82
C SER A 223 -4.87 3.52 10.98
N ARG A 224 -5.54 3.42 12.11
CA ARG A 224 -4.96 3.89 13.38
C ARG A 224 -3.90 2.90 13.81
N ILE A 225 -2.81 3.37 14.41
CA ILE A 225 -1.70 2.50 14.82
C ILE A 225 -1.26 2.80 16.24
N GLU A 226 -1.29 1.75 17.09
CA GLU A 226 -0.60 1.80 18.38
C GLU A 226 0.90 1.85 18.16
N PHE A 227 1.58 2.72 18.90
CA PHE A 227 3.03 2.86 18.83
C PHE A 227 3.70 2.95 20.21
N SER A 228 4.99 2.75 20.23
CA SER A 228 5.88 2.90 21.37
C SER A 228 7.15 3.64 20.94
N ALA A 229 8.13 3.79 21.82
CA ALA A 229 9.43 4.40 21.48
C ALA A 229 10.14 3.73 20.27
N GLY A 230 9.80 2.50 19.92
CA GLY A 230 10.30 1.81 18.72
C GLY A 230 9.48 2.05 17.45
N GLY A 231 8.44 2.87 17.53
CA GLY A 231 7.46 3.08 16.46
C GLY A 231 6.28 2.11 16.56
N GLU A 232 5.76 1.68 15.43
CA GLU A 232 4.60 0.81 15.26
C GLU A 232 4.62 -0.44 16.13
N LYS A 233 3.43 -0.77 16.70
CA LYS A 233 3.15 -2.01 17.42
C LYS A 233 2.07 -2.84 16.75
N ARG A 234 0.90 -2.26 16.47
CA ARG A 234 -0.22 -2.94 15.81
C ARG A 234 -1.22 -1.97 15.22
N HIS A 235 -1.93 -2.40 14.20
CA HIS A 235 -3.05 -1.69 13.61
C HIS A 235 -4.27 -1.75 14.53
N TRP A 236 -4.99 -0.64 14.58
CA TRP A 236 -6.22 -0.45 15.34
C TRP A 236 -7.38 -0.12 14.39
N THR A 237 -8.59 -0.24 14.89
CA THR A 237 -9.82 0.14 14.19
C THR A 237 -10.15 1.62 14.41
N PHE A 238 -11.05 2.17 13.61
CA PHE A 238 -11.51 3.55 13.81
C PHE A 238 -12.36 3.73 15.09
N ALA A 239 -12.91 2.66 15.64
CA ALA A 239 -13.61 2.69 16.93
C ALA A 239 -12.65 2.93 18.11
N GLU A 240 -11.38 2.58 17.97
CA GLU A 240 -10.35 2.74 18.99
C GLU A 240 -9.68 4.12 18.80
N THR A 241 -9.92 5.06 19.74
CA THR A 241 -9.54 6.48 19.57
C THR A 241 -8.30 6.92 20.34
N GLN A 242 -7.59 5.99 21.00
CA GLN A 242 -6.41 6.29 21.81
C GLN A 242 -5.17 6.64 20.97
N PHE A 243 -5.11 6.14 19.75
CA PHE A 243 -4.07 6.42 18.78
C PHE A 243 -4.68 6.94 17.49
N GLY A 244 -3.91 7.76 16.77
CA GLY A 244 -4.26 8.25 15.44
C GLY A 244 -3.55 7.47 14.33
N PRO A 245 -3.49 8.04 13.16
CA PRO A 245 -3.98 9.39 12.82
C PRO A 245 -5.50 9.42 12.53
N GLU A 246 -6.08 10.62 12.50
CA GLU A 246 -7.48 10.82 12.12
C GLU A 246 -7.65 10.83 10.59
N PRO A 247 -8.59 10.08 9.99
CA PRO A 247 -8.72 9.99 8.52
C PRO A 247 -9.31 11.24 7.87
N GLN A 248 -10.22 11.95 8.55
CA GLN A 248 -10.99 13.04 7.95
C GLN A 248 -10.14 14.15 7.33
N PRO A 249 -9.08 14.69 7.99
CA PRO A 249 -8.27 15.76 7.38
C PRO A 249 -7.57 15.34 6.08
N LEU A 250 -7.21 14.05 5.95
CA LEU A 250 -6.66 13.50 4.71
C LEU A 250 -7.72 13.47 3.62
N MET A 251 -8.91 12.94 3.90
CA MET A 251 -10.02 12.85 2.93
C MET A 251 -10.41 14.24 2.37
N GLU A 252 -10.44 15.25 3.25
CA GLU A 252 -10.69 16.64 2.85
C GLU A 252 -9.60 17.19 1.92
N LEU A 253 -8.32 16.92 2.22
CA LEU A 253 -7.19 17.33 1.38
C LEU A 253 -7.21 16.65 0.02
N LEU A 254 -7.48 15.35 -0.02
CA LEU A 254 -7.58 14.59 -1.27
C LEU A 254 -8.69 15.16 -2.17
N ALA A 255 -9.85 15.47 -1.61
CA ALA A 255 -10.97 16.09 -2.34
C ALA A 255 -10.60 17.49 -2.85
N GLN A 256 -10.09 18.35 -1.96
CA GLN A 256 -9.72 19.73 -2.31
C GLN A 256 -8.64 19.81 -3.39
N ARG A 257 -7.60 18.94 -3.30
CA ARG A 257 -6.49 18.91 -4.25
C ARG A 257 -6.79 18.07 -5.49
N LYS A 258 -7.96 17.42 -5.56
CA LYS A 258 -8.38 16.51 -6.65
C LYS A 258 -7.35 15.39 -6.87
N LEU A 259 -6.80 14.86 -5.78
CA LEU A 259 -5.89 13.71 -5.83
C LEU A 259 -6.69 12.42 -5.99
N GLN A 260 -6.12 11.44 -6.67
CA GLN A 260 -6.81 10.21 -7.06
C GLN A 260 -6.00 8.96 -6.70
N PRO A 261 -5.61 8.79 -5.42
CA PRO A 261 -4.90 7.58 -4.99
C PRO A 261 -5.81 6.35 -5.02
N VAL A 262 -5.19 5.18 -4.88
CA VAL A 262 -5.86 3.96 -4.41
C VAL A 262 -5.66 3.91 -2.90
N ILE A 263 -6.74 3.90 -2.13
CA ILE A 263 -6.73 3.90 -0.67
C ILE A 263 -7.12 2.51 -0.16
N ILE A 264 -6.24 1.89 0.60
CA ILE A 264 -6.41 0.58 1.20
C ILE A 264 -6.43 0.73 2.72
N CYS A 265 -7.50 0.27 3.34
CA CYS A 265 -7.62 0.27 4.80
C CYS A 265 -7.01 -1.00 5.40
N GLU A 266 -6.22 -0.82 6.47
CA GLU A 266 -5.53 -1.90 7.20
C GLU A 266 -6.00 -2.03 8.66
N SER A 267 -7.17 -1.51 9.00
CA SER A 267 -7.74 -1.64 10.34
C SER A 267 -7.91 -3.11 10.74
N ALA A 268 -7.52 -3.48 11.95
CA ALA A 268 -7.54 -4.88 12.40
C ALA A 268 -8.98 -5.41 12.53
N GLY A 269 -9.44 -6.20 11.56
CA GLY A 269 -10.76 -6.86 11.56
C GLY A 269 -11.91 -6.02 10.97
N THR A 270 -11.79 -4.69 10.87
CA THR A 270 -12.84 -3.79 10.34
C THR A 270 -12.42 -3.03 9.06
N GLN A 271 -11.51 -3.61 8.28
CA GLN A 271 -10.93 -2.95 7.10
C GLN A 271 -12.01 -2.41 6.14
N ALA A 272 -13.06 -3.19 5.88
CA ALA A 272 -14.09 -2.81 4.92
C ALA A 272 -15.02 -1.71 5.46
N GLU A 273 -15.39 -1.79 6.71
CA GLU A 273 -16.23 -0.81 7.39
C GLU A 273 -15.51 0.54 7.50
N ASP A 274 -14.22 0.50 7.87
CA ASP A 274 -13.40 1.70 8.02
C ASP A 274 -13.03 2.31 6.64
N ALA A 275 -12.80 1.48 5.61
CA ALA A 275 -12.67 1.95 4.24
C ALA A 275 -13.93 2.65 3.74
N GLY A 276 -15.11 2.08 4.01
CA GLY A 276 -16.40 2.71 3.71
C GLY A 276 -16.59 4.04 4.43
N THR A 277 -16.11 4.14 5.67
CA THR A 277 -16.10 5.40 6.44
C THR A 277 -15.23 6.47 5.78
N MET A 278 -14.01 6.12 5.34
CA MET A 278 -13.14 7.05 4.60
C MET A 278 -13.77 7.49 3.28
N GLN A 279 -14.39 6.57 2.54
CA GLN A 279 -15.09 6.87 1.29
C GLN A 279 -16.23 7.89 1.52
N GLN A 280 -17.01 7.71 2.57
CA GLN A 280 -18.09 8.64 2.94
C GLN A 280 -17.53 10.02 3.30
N MET A 281 -16.45 10.11 4.08
CA MET A 281 -15.77 11.36 4.42
C MET A 281 -15.28 12.09 3.16
N TYR A 282 -14.67 11.37 2.22
CA TYR A 282 -14.21 11.93 0.95
C TYR A 282 -15.38 12.48 0.13
N HIS A 283 -16.45 11.70 -0.04
CA HIS A 283 -17.64 12.16 -0.80
C HIS A 283 -18.34 13.35 -0.14
N ALA A 284 -18.35 13.43 1.18
CA ALA A 284 -18.86 14.60 1.89
C ALA A 284 -18.02 15.86 1.60
N ALA A 285 -16.68 15.71 1.61
CA ALA A 285 -15.75 16.80 1.31
C ALA A 285 -15.82 17.27 -0.16
N CYS A 286 -16.22 16.42 -1.10
CA CYS A 286 -16.43 16.83 -2.50
C CYS A 286 -17.66 17.71 -2.73
N LYS A 287 -18.57 17.79 -1.75
CA LYS A 287 -19.83 18.58 -1.84
C LYS A 287 -19.69 19.98 -1.25
N THR A 288 -18.62 20.21 -0.54
CA THR A 288 -18.29 21.51 0.09
C THR A 288 -17.32 22.31 -0.78
#